data_0656246682216ecddc24f906c66d14bc
#
_entry.id   0656246682216ecddc24f906c66d14bc
#
_cell.length_a   1.000
_cell.length_b   1.000
_cell.length_c   1.000
_cell.angle_alpha   90.00
_cell.angle_beta   90.00
_cell.angle_gamma   90.00
#
_symmetry.space_group_name_H-M   'P 1'
#
loop_
_entity.id
_entity.type
_entity.pdbx_description
1 polymer ?
#
loop_
_entity_poly.entity_id
_entity_poly.type
_entity_poly.pdbx_seq_one_letter_code
_entity_poly.pdbx_strand_id
1 'polypeptide(L)'
;MTVSLHRAAMLVETDRIFYDGDCGLCDRGVRFVLNRDRDGKAFRFAPLQGDTFRKSMPPALGPALPDSMLVQTRDGRVLMKSEAWVHILNRLGGGWQLVSTLLRVIPRPIRDVVYDWVARLRHRLFRPPVCPIRAPGERARFDP
;
A
#
# COMPACT_ATOMS: atom_id res chain seq x y z
N MET A 1 8.90 22.37 19.27
CA MET A 1 9.22 21.01 18.84
C MET A 1 8.09 20.28 18.11
N THR A 2 6.85 20.61 18.35
CA THR A 2 5.67 20.09 17.62
C THR A 2 5.57 20.57 16.17
N VAL A 3 6.15 21.71 15.84
CA VAL A 3 6.11 22.33 14.50
C VAL A 3 6.93 21.52 13.47
N SER A 4 7.98 20.84 13.90
CA SER A 4 8.89 20.10 13.01
C SER A 4 8.28 18.78 12.51
N LEU A 5 7.49 18.10 13.34
CA LEU A 5 6.77 16.88 12.97
C LEU A 5 5.59 17.20 12.04
N HIS A 6 4.93 18.32 12.25
CA HIS A 6 3.85 18.79 11.38
C HIS A 6 4.38 19.19 10.00
N ARG A 7 5.59 19.74 9.94
CA ARG A 7 6.21 20.14 8.69
C ARG A 7 6.69 18.96 7.85
N ALA A 8 7.16 17.91 8.51
CA ALA A 8 7.52 16.66 7.83
C ALA A 8 6.29 15.93 7.27
N ALA A 9 5.17 15.99 7.99
CA ALA A 9 3.88 15.44 7.54
C ALA A 9 3.27 16.24 6.36
N MET A 10 3.57 17.54 6.26
CA MET A 10 3.05 18.39 5.18
C MET A 10 3.73 18.21 3.83
N LEU A 11 4.84 17.46 3.77
CA LEU A 11 5.59 17.27 2.53
C LEU A 11 5.22 15.99 1.78
N VAL A 12 4.33 15.17 2.32
CA VAL A 12 3.83 13.98 1.62
C VAL A 12 2.49 14.32 0.97
N GLU A 13 2.53 14.84 -0.24
CA GLU A 13 1.31 15.16 -1.00
C GLU A 13 0.58 13.90 -1.48
N THR A 14 1.24 12.75 -1.45
CA THR A 14 0.73 11.47 -1.93
C THR A 14 0.71 10.45 -0.82
N ASP A 15 -0.23 9.52 -0.89
CA ASP A 15 -0.22 8.34 -0.05
C ASP A 15 0.92 7.39 -0.49
N ARG A 16 1.50 6.67 0.44
CA ARG A 16 2.59 5.73 0.15
C ARG A 16 2.16 4.30 0.40
N ILE A 17 2.32 3.46 -0.61
CA ILE A 17 2.05 2.03 -0.52
C ILE A 17 3.36 1.30 -0.26
N PHE A 18 3.44 0.60 0.86
CA PHE A 18 4.53 -0.32 1.15
C PHE A 18 4.12 -1.73 0.77
N TYR A 19 4.96 -2.40 0.00
CA TYR A 19 4.68 -3.72 -0.54
C TYR A 19 5.83 -4.69 -0.30
N ASP A 20 5.51 -5.98 -0.26
CA ASP A 20 6.52 -7.04 -0.20
C ASP A 20 7.05 -7.29 -1.62
N GLY A 21 8.32 -6.97 -1.85
CA GLY A 21 8.97 -7.13 -3.15
C GLY A 21 9.11 -8.58 -3.61
N ASP A 22 9.03 -9.54 -2.68
CA ASP A 22 9.14 -10.97 -2.98
C ASP A 22 7.78 -11.65 -3.19
N CYS A 23 6.68 -10.90 -3.13
CA CYS A 23 5.32 -11.43 -3.25
C CYS A 23 4.72 -11.10 -4.63
N GLY A 24 4.37 -12.12 -5.40
CA GLY A 24 3.74 -11.96 -6.71
C GLY A 24 2.36 -11.29 -6.65
N LEU A 25 1.59 -11.55 -5.59
CA LEU A 25 0.29 -10.91 -5.38
C LEU A 25 0.45 -9.41 -5.09
N CYS A 26 1.45 -9.05 -4.28
CA CYS A 26 1.76 -7.65 -4.00
C CYS A 26 2.21 -6.91 -5.27
N ASP A 27 3.02 -7.54 -6.11
CA ASP A 27 3.42 -6.97 -7.41
C ASP A 27 2.22 -6.73 -8.32
N ARG A 28 1.29 -7.67 -8.38
CA ARG A 28 0.04 -7.50 -9.15
C ARG A 28 -0.81 -6.36 -8.59
N GLY A 29 -0.88 -6.23 -7.28
CA GLY A 29 -1.57 -5.12 -6.61
C GLY A 29 -0.95 -3.77 -6.97
N VAL A 30 0.38 -3.67 -6.93
CA VAL A 30 1.12 -2.48 -7.34
C VAL A 30 0.85 -2.14 -8.81
N ARG A 31 0.90 -3.10 -9.70
CA ARG A 31 0.59 -2.90 -11.14
C ARG A 31 -0.84 -2.46 -11.37
N PHE A 32 -1.78 -3.03 -10.62
CA PHE A 32 -3.19 -2.63 -10.66
C PHE A 32 -3.35 -1.14 -10.34
N VAL A 33 -2.69 -0.67 -9.27
CA VAL A 33 -2.75 0.74 -8.87
C VAL A 33 -2.03 1.62 -9.90
N LEU A 34 -0.84 1.23 -10.36
CA LEU A 34 -0.09 1.97 -11.39
C LEU A 34 -0.91 2.20 -12.66
N ASN A 35 -1.62 1.18 -13.12
CA ASN A 35 -2.41 1.26 -14.35
C ASN A 35 -3.63 2.18 -14.21
N ARG A 36 -4.08 2.44 -13.01
CA ARG A 36 -5.27 3.26 -12.74
C ARG A 36 -4.95 4.66 -12.25
N ASP A 37 -3.88 4.82 -11.51
CA ASP A 37 -3.36 6.13 -11.11
C ASP A 37 -2.41 6.67 -12.18
N ARG A 38 -2.97 6.97 -13.36
CA ARG A 38 -2.20 7.39 -14.54
C ARG A 38 -1.43 8.69 -14.35
N ASP A 39 -2.00 9.61 -13.58
CA ASP A 39 -1.38 10.90 -13.30
C ASP A 39 -0.23 10.80 -12.29
N GLY A 40 -0.11 9.66 -11.60
CA GLY A 40 0.93 9.43 -10.62
C GLY A 40 0.87 10.32 -9.39
N LYS A 41 -0.31 10.92 -9.14
CA LYS A 41 -0.50 11.89 -8.05
C LYS A 41 -1.08 11.30 -6.78
N ALA A 42 -1.73 10.13 -6.87
CA ALA A 42 -2.38 9.54 -5.72
C ALA A 42 -1.42 8.73 -4.85
N PHE A 43 -0.51 7.98 -5.46
CA PHE A 43 0.31 7.00 -4.74
C PHE A 43 1.77 7.02 -5.15
N ARG A 44 2.64 6.81 -4.15
CA ARG A 44 4.03 6.38 -4.31
C ARG A 44 4.20 4.98 -3.71
N PHE A 45 5.25 4.30 -4.12
CA PHE A 45 5.50 2.91 -3.74
C PHE A 45 6.87 2.77 -3.11
N ALA A 46 6.99 1.93 -2.09
CA ALA A 46 8.25 1.59 -1.47
C ALA A 46 8.24 0.13 -0.98
N PRO A 47 9.36 -0.58 -1.09
CA PRO A 47 9.42 -1.94 -0.55
C PRO A 47 9.45 -1.93 0.98
N LEU A 48 8.84 -2.95 1.59
CA LEU A 48 8.87 -3.15 3.05
C LEU A 48 10.30 -3.34 3.57
N GLN A 49 11.19 -3.85 2.73
CA GLN A 49 12.60 -4.07 3.05
C GLN A 49 13.49 -2.84 2.82
N GLY A 50 12.91 -1.74 2.33
CA GLY A 50 13.66 -0.56 1.92
C GLY A 50 13.93 0.45 3.03
N ASP A 51 14.80 1.42 2.72
CA ASP A 51 15.17 2.49 3.66
C ASP A 51 14.02 3.45 3.96
N THR A 52 13.18 3.72 2.98
CA THR A 52 12.01 4.59 3.14
C THR A 52 11.07 4.03 4.20
N PHE A 53 10.85 2.71 4.21
CA PHE A 53 10.02 2.06 5.22
C PHE A 53 10.62 2.22 6.62
N ARG A 54 11.91 1.95 6.77
CA ARG A 54 12.61 2.06 8.06
C ARG A 54 12.55 3.48 8.64
N LYS A 55 12.64 4.49 7.78
CA LYS A 55 12.60 5.90 8.18
C LYS A 55 11.18 6.41 8.46
N SER A 56 10.19 5.85 7.77
CA SER A 56 8.80 6.33 7.83
C SER A 56 7.99 5.67 8.93
N MET A 57 8.35 4.46 9.34
CA MET A 57 7.57 3.69 10.31
C MET A 57 8.15 3.78 11.71
N PRO A 58 7.29 3.95 12.75
CA PRO A 58 7.74 3.90 14.12
C PRO A 58 8.33 2.53 14.44
N PRO A 59 9.46 2.47 15.18
CA PRO A 59 10.09 1.19 15.57
C PRO A 59 9.16 0.24 16.33
N ALA A 60 8.18 0.79 17.05
CA ALA A 60 7.20 0.03 17.81
C ALA A 60 6.27 -0.81 16.94
N LEU A 61 6.10 -0.47 15.65
CA LEU A 61 5.27 -1.22 14.72
C LEU A 61 6.01 -2.40 14.06
N GLY A 62 7.34 -2.41 14.12
CA GLY A 62 8.16 -3.41 13.43
C GLY A 62 7.76 -4.87 13.69
N PRO A 63 7.62 -5.33 14.94
CA PRO A 63 7.25 -6.72 15.24
C PRO A 63 5.81 -7.07 14.94
N ALA A 64 4.92 -6.08 14.88
CA ALA A 64 3.48 -6.27 14.69
C ALA A 64 3.05 -6.18 13.22
N LEU A 65 4.00 -5.93 12.30
CA LEU A 65 3.68 -5.75 10.88
C LEU A 65 3.42 -7.11 10.23
N PRO A 66 2.23 -7.29 9.64
CA PRO A 66 2.00 -8.46 8.82
C PRO A 66 2.86 -8.41 7.55
N ASP A 67 3.21 -9.56 7.01
CA ASP A 67 3.83 -9.70 5.68
C ASP A 67 2.82 -9.32 4.60
N SER A 68 2.36 -8.09 4.61
CA SER A 68 1.28 -7.64 3.76
C SER A 68 1.44 -6.17 3.38
N MET A 69 0.72 -5.78 2.34
CA MET A 69 0.70 -4.41 1.87
C MET A 69 0.19 -3.45 2.95
N LEU A 70 0.90 -2.34 3.11
CA LEU A 70 0.55 -1.25 4.02
C LEU A 70 0.35 0.03 3.23
N VAL A 71 -0.51 0.90 3.72
CA VAL A 71 -0.66 2.26 3.19
C VAL A 71 -0.39 3.27 4.29
N GLN A 72 0.56 4.15 4.06
CA GLN A 72 0.75 5.35 4.85
C GLN A 72 0.04 6.50 4.15
N THR A 73 -0.99 7.02 4.79
CA THR A 73 -1.74 8.16 4.24
C THR A 73 -0.93 9.45 4.39
N ARG A 74 -1.24 10.44 3.56
CA ARG A 74 -0.59 11.76 3.60
C ARG A 74 -0.71 12.47 4.95
N ASP A 75 -1.73 12.13 5.73
CA ASP A 75 -1.92 12.63 7.11
C ASP A 75 -1.21 11.79 8.18
N GLY A 76 -0.42 10.79 7.77
CA GLY A 76 0.44 10.00 8.65
C GLY A 76 -0.19 8.75 9.24
N ARG A 77 -1.43 8.43 8.90
CA ARG A 77 -2.08 7.20 9.36
C ARG A 77 -1.52 5.99 8.63
N VAL A 78 -1.41 4.88 9.32
CA VAL A 78 -1.00 3.60 8.74
C VAL A 78 -2.20 2.67 8.66
N LEU A 79 -2.52 2.25 7.45
CA LEU A 79 -3.62 1.33 7.17
C LEU A 79 -3.06 -0.03 6.75
N MET A 80 -3.68 -1.09 7.23
CA MET A 80 -3.23 -2.47 7.01
C MET A 80 -4.38 -3.32 6.50
N LYS A 81 -4.02 -4.41 5.83
CA LYS A 81 -4.96 -5.45 5.38
C LYS A 81 -6.11 -4.88 4.53
N SER A 82 -7.35 -5.23 4.87
CA SER A 82 -8.53 -4.78 4.13
C SER A 82 -8.74 -3.27 4.16
N GLU A 83 -8.37 -2.62 5.24
CA GLU A 83 -8.45 -1.15 5.37
C GLU A 83 -7.56 -0.43 4.35
N ALA A 84 -6.36 -0.94 4.13
CA ALA A 84 -5.45 -0.43 3.11
C ALA A 84 -6.09 -0.48 1.72
N TRP A 85 -6.67 -1.61 1.35
CA TRP A 85 -7.33 -1.79 0.06
C TRP A 85 -8.58 -0.92 -0.10
N VAL A 86 -9.40 -0.81 0.94
CA VAL A 86 -10.57 0.09 0.92
C VAL A 86 -10.14 1.53 0.66
N HIS A 87 -9.07 1.97 1.31
CA HIS A 87 -8.53 3.31 1.10
C HIS A 87 -7.97 3.50 -0.32
N ILE A 88 -7.20 2.53 -0.83
CA ILE A 88 -6.65 2.58 -2.19
C ILE A 88 -7.79 2.71 -3.22
N LEU A 89 -8.79 1.86 -3.15
CA LEU A 89 -9.92 1.88 -4.07
C LEU A 89 -10.69 3.20 -4.00
N ASN A 90 -10.88 3.73 -2.81
CA ASN A 90 -11.53 5.02 -2.64
C ASN A 90 -10.73 6.18 -3.27
N ARG A 91 -9.41 6.13 -3.15
CA ARG A 91 -8.51 7.15 -3.74
C ARG A 91 -8.42 7.07 -5.25
N LEU A 92 -8.58 5.89 -5.83
CA LEU A 92 -8.58 5.72 -7.29
C LEU A 92 -9.80 6.37 -7.97
N GLY A 93 -10.89 6.58 -7.21
CA GLY A 93 -12.08 7.27 -7.71
C GLY A 93 -12.91 6.46 -8.71
N GLY A 94 -13.90 7.12 -9.31
CA GLY A 94 -14.77 6.51 -10.31
C GLY A 94 -15.50 5.25 -9.81
N GLY A 95 -15.58 4.21 -10.64
CA GLY A 95 -16.21 2.94 -10.27
C GLY A 95 -15.56 2.23 -9.08
N TRP A 96 -14.28 2.46 -8.85
CA TRP A 96 -13.54 1.88 -7.72
C TRP A 96 -13.96 2.48 -6.39
N GLN A 97 -14.36 3.74 -6.37
CA GLN A 97 -14.95 4.38 -5.19
C GLN A 97 -16.26 3.69 -4.78
N LEU A 98 -17.07 3.28 -5.74
CA LEU A 98 -18.28 2.50 -5.46
C LEU A 98 -17.92 1.14 -4.86
N VAL A 99 -16.94 0.43 -5.41
CA VAL A 99 -16.45 -0.83 -4.84
C VAL A 99 -15.97 -0.64 -3.41
N SER A 100 -15.21 0.43 -3.14
CA SER A 100 -14.76 0.77 -1.79
C SER A 100 -15.94 0.97 -0.83
N THR A 101 -16.96 1.68 -1.26
CA THR A 101 -18.19 1.92 -0.46
C THR A 101 -18.91 0.61 -0.15
N LEU A 102 -19.05 -0.28 -1.13
CA LEU A 102 -19.65 -1.60 -0.93
C LEU A 102 -18.84 -2.46 0.03
N LEU A 103 -17.52 -2.41 -0.05
CA LEU A 103 -16.66 -3.13 0.89
C LEU A 103 -16.79 -2.63 2.32
N ARG A 104 -17.05 -1.34 2.51
CA ARG A 104 -17.27 -0.76 3.85
C ARG A 104 -18.52 -1.28 4.54
N VAL A 105 -19.53 -1.71 3.78
CA VAL A 105 -20.75 -2.34 4.33
C VAL A 105 -20.42 -3.66 5.02
N ILE A 106 -19.40 -4.37 4.55
CA ILE A 106 -18.93 -5.62 5.18
C ILE A 106 -18.15 -5.26 6.44
N PRO A 107 -18.46 -5.87 7.61
CA PRO A 107 -17.72 -5.61 8.85
C PRO A 107 -16.23 -5.89 8.70
N ARG A 108 -15.42 -5.05 9.31
CA ARG A 108 -13.95 -5.16 9.24
C ARG A 108 -13.41 -6.55 9.65
N PRO A 109 -13.88 -7.19 10.73
CA PRO A 109 -13.40 -8.52 11.10
C PRO A 109 -13.60 -9.56 10.00
N ILE A 110 -14.71 -9.52 9.27
CA ILE A 110 -15.00 -10.44 8.16
C ILE A 110 -14.04 -10.16 7.00
N ARG A 111 -13.86 -8.91 6.64
CA ARG A 111 -12.91 -8.51 5.58
C ARG A 111 -11.49 -8.95 5.89
N ASP A 112 -11.05 -8.77 7.12
CA ASP A 112 -9.69 -9.13 7.55
C ASP A 112 -9.49 -10.65 7.57
N VAL A 113 -10.50 -11.44 7.92
CA VAL A 113 -10.44 -12.90 7.83
C VAL A 113 -10.25 -13.36 6.37
N VAL A 114 -11.02 -12.79 5.44
CA VAL A 114 -10.86 -13.08 4.01
C VAL A 114 -9.48 -12.66 3.52
N TYR A 115 -9.01 -11.49 3.92
CA TYR A 115 -7.67 -10.99 3.59
C TYR A 115 -6.58 -11.94 4.08
N ASP A 116 -6.65 -12.38 5.34
CA ASP A 116 -5.67 -13.31 5.92
C ASP A 116 -5.68 -14.66 5.20
N TRP A 117 -6.85 -15.14 4.79
CA TRP A 117 -6.97 -16.36 4.01
C TRP A 117 -6.28 -16.25 2.65
N VAL A 118 -6.53 -15.15 1.92
CA VAL A 118 -5.86 -14.87 0.65
C VAL A 118 -4.35 -14.71 0.86
N ALA A 119 -3.95 -14.03 1.92
CA ALA A 119 -2.53 -13.84 2.24
C ALA A 119 -1.79 -15.17 2.51
N ARG A 120 -2.45 -16.13 3.12
CA ARG A 120 -1.89 -17.49 3.32
C ARG A 120 -1.75 -18.26 2.02
N LEU A 121 -2.69 -18.06 1.10
CA LEU A 121 -2.67 -18.75 -0.20
C LEU A 121 -1.75 -18.07 -1.22
N ARG A 122 -1.33 -16.83 -1.00
CA ARG A 122 -0.56 -16.04 -1.97
C ARG A 122 0.72 -16.72 -2.42
N HIS A 123 1.44 -17.36 -1.50
CA HIS A 123 2.70 -18.06 -1.81
C HIS A 123 2.51 -19.32 -2.66
N ARG A 124 1.30 -19.92 -2.61
CA ARG A 124 0.97 -21.10 -3.41
C ARG A 124 0.41 -20.73 -4.79
N LEU A 125 -0.37 -19.64 -4.85
CA LEU A 125 -1.09 -19.22 -6.05
C LEU A 125 -0.30 -18.25 -6.92
N PHE A 126 0.57 -17.45 -6.31
CA PHE A 126 1.31 -16.39 -7.00
C PHE A 126 2.81 -16.58 -6.78
N ARG A 127 3.52 -16.86 -7.87
CA ARG A 127 4.98 -16.95 -7.82
C ARG A 127 5.59 -15.55 -7.72
N PRO A 128 6.73 -15.38 -7.00
CA PRO A 128 7.44 -14.12 -6.99
C PRO A 128 7.87 -13.72 -8.41
N PRO A 129 7.84 -12.43 -8.74
CA PRO A 129 8.30 -11.95 -10.04
C PRO A 129 9.80 -12.17 -10.18
N VAL A 130 10.22 -12.71 -11.32
CA VAL A 130 11.65 -13.02 -11.59
C VAL A 130 12.48 -11.75 -11.71
N CYS A 131 11.90 -10.66 -12.17
CA CYS A 131 12.49 -9.32 -12.18
C CYS A 131 11.40 -8.32 -12.54
N PRO A 132 11.03 -7.39 -11.68
CA PRO A 132 10.04 -6.37 -12.03
C PRO A 132 10.67 -5.36 -13.00
N ILE A 133 10.46 -5.58 -14.30
CA ILE A 133 10.83 -4.59 -15.31
C ILE A 133 9.79 -3.48 -15.23
N ARG A 134 10.22 -2.33 -14.74
CA ARG A 134 9.37 -1.15 -14.65
C ARG A 134 9.77 -0.14 -15.72
N ALA A 135 8.78 0.48 -16.36
CA ALA A 135 9.00 1.55 -17.31
C ALA A 135 9.75 2.72 -16.65
N PRO A 136 10.59 3.49 -17.39
CA PRO A 136 11.34 4.60 -16.79
C PRO A 136 10.46 5.63 -16.06
N GLY A 137 9.29 5.93 -16.58
CA GLY A 137 8.33 6.84 -15.93
C GLY A 137 7.72 6.29 -14.63
N GLU A 138 7.62 4.98 -14.51
CA GLU A 138 7.13 4.33 -13.29
C GLU A 138 8.18 4.31 -12.18
N ARG A 139 9.46 4.20 -12.55
CA ARG A 139 10.56 4.14 -11.56
C ARG A 139 10.61 5.38 -10.67
N ALA A 140 10.24 6.54 -11.18
CA ALA A 140 10.20 7.79 -10.42
C ALA A 140 9.18 7.77 -9.27
N ARG A 141 8.21 6.85 -9.30
CA ARG A 141 7.18 6.67 -8.28
C ARG A 141 7.58 5.70 -7.17
N PHE A 142 8.74 5.05 -7.31
CA PHE A 142 9.26 4.08 -6.33
C PHE A 142 10.35 4.72 -5.50
N ASP A 143 10.14 4.73 -4.20
CA ASP A 143 11.13 5.13 -3.20
C ASP A 143 12.00 3.92 -2.81
N PRO A 144 13.27 4.15 -2.44
CA PRO A 144 14.16 3.07 -2.02
C PRO A 144 13.77 2.43 -0.69
#